data_a8d40baf1b7cff3f7d6daa39f5c9ff07
#
_entry.id   a8d40baf1b7cff3f7d6daa39f5c9ff07
#
_cell.length_a   1.000
_cell.length_b   1.000
_cell.length_c   1.000
_cell.angle_alpha   90.00
_cell.angle_beta   90.00
_cell.angle_gamma   90.00
#
_symmetry.space_group_name_H-M   'P 1'
#
loop_
_entity.id
_entity.type
_entity.pdbx_description
1 polymer ?
#
loop_
_entity_poly.entity_id
_entity_poly.type
_entity_poly.pdbx_seq_one_letter_code
_entity_poly.pdbx_strand_id
1 'polypeptide(L)'
;MERFVKEIEVGNENRLFEFTRMENVNGVKFFITSKDEKKKPISFSLVRAKDDNWKLNPGSLRWLYGIESQLADAIRESRLN
;
A
#
# COMPACT_ATOMS: atom_id res chain seq x y z
N MET A 1 4.36 6.92 15.19
CA MET A 1 3.91 6.10 14.06
C MET A 1 4.36 6.76 12.77
N GLU A 2 5.08 6.02 11.94
CA GLU A 2 5.67 6.59 10.73
C GLU A 2 4.71 6.46 9.55
N ARG A 3 4.60 7.52 8.78
CA ARG A 3 3.70 7.53 7.62
C ARG A 3 4.26 8.40 6.51
N PHE A 4 3.82 8.13 5.30
CA PHE A 4 4.17 8.94 4.15
C PHE A 4 3.03 8.87 3.12
N VAL A 5 3.07 9.79 2.17
CA VAL A 5 2.07 9.88 1.11
C VAL A 5 2.78 9.68 -0.23
N LYS A 6 2.16 8.92 -1.11
CA LYS A 6 2.69 8.70 -2.47
C LYS A 6 1.56 8.84 -3.46
N GLU A 7 1.84 9.55 -4.54
CA GLU A 7 0.92 9.65 -5.67
C GLU A 7 1.22 8.51 -6.63
N ILE A 8 0.19 7.75 -6.99
CA ILE A 8 0.33 6.61 -7.91
C ILE A 8 -0.73 6.75 -8.99
N GLU A 9 -0.32 6.56 -10.23
CA GLU A 9 -1.24 6.59 -11.34
C GLU A 9 -2.07 5.31 -11.38
N VAL A 10 -3.39 5.48 -11.40
CA VAL A 10 -4.33 4.37 -11.50
C VAL A 10 -5.27 4.69 -12.66
N GLY A 11 -5.15 3.91 -13.72
CA GLY A 11 -5.83 4.26 -14.97
C GLY A 11 -5.27 5.57 -15.50
N ASN A 12 -6.12 6.56 -15.71
CA ASN A 12 -5.71 7.87 -16.20
C ASN A 12 -5.68 8.93 -15.11
N GLU A 13 -5.75 8.50 -13.84
CA GLU A 13 -5.78 9.43 -12.72
C GLU A 13 -4.60 9.20 -11.78
N ASN A 14 -4.04 10.30 -11.26
CA ASN A 14 -3.09 10.21 -10.17
C ASN A 14 -3.87 10.26 -8.87
N ARG A 15 -3.64 9.28 -8.01
CA ARG A 15 -4.32 9.19 -6.72
C ARG A 15 -3.32 9.19 -5.59
N LEU A 16 -3.70 9.80 -4.47
CA LEU A 16 -2.86 9.83 -3.28
C LEU A 16 -3.13 8.62 -2.42
N PHE A 17 -2.05 7.97 -2.01
CA PHE A 17 -2.11 6.83 -1.09
C PHE A 17 -1.32 7.22 0.16
N GLU A 18 -1.96 7.09 1.32
CA GLU A 18 -1.30 7.35 2.58
C GLU A 18 -0.89 6.03 3.22
N PHE A 19 0.40 5.90 3.49
CA PHE A 19 1.01 4.69 4.03
C PHE A 19 1.32 4.91 5.50
N THR A 20 0.90 4.00 6.37
CA THR A 20 1.23 4.03 7.79
C THR A 20 1.95 2.73 8.14
N ARG A 21 3.18 2.85 8.63
CA ARG A 21 3.96 1.71 9.04
C ARG A 21 3.47 1.22 10.39
N MET A 22 3.17 -0.07 10.46
CA MET A 22 2.72 -0.72 11.69
C MET A 22 3.66 -1.87 12.01
N GLU A 23 4.06 -1.95 13.26
CA GLU A 23 4.94 -3.01 13.72
C GLU A 23 4.27 -3.77 14.85
N ASN A 24 4.29 -5.08 14.76
CA ASN A 24 3.72 -5.92 15.81
C ASN A 24 4.56 -7.19 15.95
N VAL A 25 4.13 -8.10 16.82
CA VAL A 25 4.89 -9.32 17.09
C VAL A 25 5.08 -10.20 15.84
N ASN A 26 4.23 -10.04 14.84
CA ASN A 26 4.31 -10.83 13.61
C ASN A 26 5.11 -10.13 12.52
N GLY A 27 5.66 -8.95 12.80
CA GLY A 27 6.47 -8.22 11.85
C GLY A 27 5.91 -6.87 11.49
N VAL A 28 6.36 -6.35 10.36
CA VAL A 28 5.98 -5.03 9.87
C VAL A 28 4.96 -5.17 8.76
N LYS A 29 3.96 -4.30 8.77
CA LYS A 29 3.03 -4.16 7.65
C LYS A 29 2.77 -2.69 7.42
N PHE A 30 2.28 -2.37 6.23
CA PHE A 30 1.85 -1.02 5.91
C PHE A 30 0.35 -1.00 5.72
N PHE A 31 -0.30 -0.16 6.51
CA PHE A 31 -1.72 0.11 6.37
C PHE A 31 -1.86 1.28 5.43
N ILE A 32 -2.69 1.15 4.42
CA ILE A 32 -2.77 2.14 3.35
C ILE A 32 -4.20 2.59 3.18
N THR A 33 -4.39 3.89 3.06
CA THR A 33 -5.70 4.48 2.78
C THR A 33 -5.63 5.29 1.50
N SER A 34 -6.74 5.34 0.79
CA SER A 34 -6.87 6.11 -0.43
C SER A 34 -8.36 6.30 -0.73
N LYS A 35 -8.68 6.69 -1.94
CA LYS A 35 -10.06 6.79 -2.40
C LYS A 35 -10.18 6.08 -3.74
N ASP A 36 -11.34 5.47 -3.96
CA ASP A 36 -11.60 4.81 -5.24
C ASP A 36 -12.00 5.86 -6.30
N GLU A 37 -12.36 5.38 -7.49
CA GLU A 37 -12.73 6.25 -8.60
C GLU A 37 -13.97 7.09 -8.30
N LYS A 38 -14.82 6.63 -7.39
CA LYS A 38 -16.00 7.36 -6.95
C LYS A 38 -15.73 8.20 -5.70
N LYS A 39 -14.46 8.32 -5.34
CA LYS A 39 -14.00 9.09 -4.17
C LYS A 39 -14.49 8.52 -2.84
N LYS A 40 -14.82 7.24 -2.82
CA LYS A 40 -15.13 6.55 -1.57
C LYS A 40 -13.83 6.12 -0.89
N PRO A 41 -13.72 6.30 0.42
CA PRO A 41 -12.51 5.89 1.12
C PRO A 41 -12.32 4.37 1.07
N ILE A 42 -11.09 3.95 0.84
CA ILE A 42 -10.70 2.55 0.86
C ILE A 42 -9.50 2.38 1.76
N SER A 43 -9.35 1.20 2.31
CA SER A 43 -8.19 0.86 3.12
C SER A 43 -7.79 -0.57 2.84
N PHE A 44 -6.49 -0.83 2.94
CA PHE A 44 -5.94 -2.15 2.69
C PHE A 44 -4.55 -2.21 3.29
N SER A 45 -3.90 -3.38 3.24
CA SER A 45 -2.57 -3.54 3.82
C SER A 45 -1.65 -4.29 2.89
N LEU A 46 -0.36 -3.97 2.97
CA LEU A 46 0.70 -4.77 2.38
C LEU A 46 1.50 -5.39 3.51
N VAL A 47 1.85 -6.66 3.34
CA VAL A 47 2.65 -7.39 4.31
C VAL A 47 3.91 -7.90 3.63
N ARG A 48 4.98 -8.10 4.42
CA ARG A 48 6.23 -8.64 3.87
C ARG A 48 6.11 -10.15 3.75
N ALA A 49 6.28 -10.64 2.53
CA ALA A 49 6.27 -12.07 2.27
C ALA A 49 7.62 -12.69 2.64
N LYS A 50 7.72 -14.02 2.59
CA LYS A 50 8.94 -14.75 2.95
C LYS A 50 10.14 -14.37 2.09
N ASP A 51 9.91 -13.91 0.86
CA ASP A 51 10.97 -13.50 -0.05
C ASP A 51 11.31 -12.02 0.09
N ASP A 52 10.86 -11.38 1.18
CA ASP A 52 11.05 -9.96 1.45
C ASP A 52 10.33 -9.02 0.50
N ASN A 53 9.46 -9.54 -0.34
CA ASN A 53 8.63 -8.70 -1.18
C ASN A 53 7.37 -8.27 -0.44
N TRP A 54 6.90 -7.07 -0.76
CA TRP A 54 5.67 -6.56 -0.17
C TRP A 54 4.49 -7.02 -1.01
N LYS A 55 3.51 -7.63 -0.35
CA LYS A 55 2.34 -8.20 -1.02
C LYS A 55 1.06 -7.71 -0.37
N LEU A 56 0.02 -7.55 -1.18
CA LEU A 56 -1.30 -7.23 -0.67
C LEU A 56 -1.82 -8.39 0.16
N ASN A 57 -2.54 -8.05 1.25
CA ASN A 57 -3.23 -9.07 2.02
C ASN A 57 -4.25 -9.78 1.13
N PRO A 58 -4.40 -11.10 1.26
CA PRO A 58 -5.43 -11.82 0.52
C PRO A 58 -6.81 -11.22 0.77
N GLY A 59 -7.62 -11.16 -0.28
CA GLY A 59 -8.96 -10.59 -0.18
C GLY A 59 -9.05 -9.11 -0.44
N SER A 60 -7.94 -8.47 -0.81
CA SER A 60 -7.95 -7.07 -1.20
C SER A 60 -8.76 -6.86 -2.48
N LEU A 61 -9.19 -5.62 -2.71
CA LEU A 61 -9.91 -5.28 -3.93
C LEU A 61 -9.10 -5.66 -5.16
N ARG A 62 -9.78 -6.22 -6.15
CA ARG A 62 -9.11 -6.79 -7.32
C ARG A 62 -8.21 -5.80 -8.04
N TRP A 63 -8.67 -4.56 -8.23
CA TRP A 63 -7.88 -3.59 -8.99
C TRP A 63 -6.57 -3.20 -8.32
N LEU A 64 -6.48 -3.39 -6.99
CA LEU A 64 -5.25 -3.07 -6.27
C LEU A 64 -4.09 -3.97 -6.69
N TYR A 65 -4.39 -5.20 -7.12
CA TYR A 65 -3.34 -6.11 -7.56
C TYR A 65 -2.63 -5.59 -8.81
N GLY A 66 -3.32 -4.76 -9.59
CA GLY A 66 -2.72 -4.14 -10.77
C GLY A 66 -1.66 -3.09 -10.43
N ILE A 67 -1.68 -2.55 -9.21
CA ILE A 67 -0.69 -1.56 -8.79
C ILE A 67 0.15 -2.06 -7.63
N GLU A 68 0.09 -3.36 -7.34
CA GLU A 68 0.85 -3.93 -6.21
C GLU A 68 2.34 -3.64 -6.29
N SER A 69 2.92 -3.72 -7.47
CA SER A 69 4.35 -3.46 -7.62
C SER A 69 4.69 -2.00 -7.35
N GLN A 70 3.84 -1.07 -7.77
CA GLN A 70 4.06 0.35 -7.49
C GLN A 70 3.93 0.65 -5.99
N LEU A 71 2.98 -0.02 -5.32
CA LEU A 71 2.84 0.13 -3.88
C LEU A 71 4.08 -0.40 -3.15
N ALA A 72 4.57 -1.57 -3.58
CA ALA A 72 5.77 -2.15 -3.00
C ALA A 72 7.00 -1.26 -3.23
N ASP A 73 7.12 -0.71 -4.43
CA ASP A 73 8.22 0.21 -4.73
C ASP A 73 8.17 1.46 -3.87
N ALA A 74 6.96 2.00 -3.63
CA ALA A 74 6.81 3.16 -2.78
C ALA A 74 7.30 2.89 -1.36
N ILE A 75 7.02 1.71 -0.83
CA ILE A 75 7.49 1.31 0.50
C ILE A 75 9.02 1.22 0.51
N ARG A 76 9.61 0.59 -0.49
CA ARG A 76 11.06 0.44 -0.57
C ARG A 76 11.76 1.80 -0.68
N GLU A 77 11.19 2.70 -1.48
CA GLU A 77 11.76 4.03 -1.68
C GLU A 77 11.63 4.92 -0.46
N SER A 78 10.65 4.65 0.40
CA SER A 78 10.39 5.47 1.58
C SER A 78 11.43 5.30 2.68
N ARG A 79 12.19 4.20 2.63
CA ARG A 79 13.17 3.82 3.65
C ARG A 79 12.54 3.51 5.01
N LEU A 80 11.24 3.27 5.05
CA LEU A 80 10.55 2.87 6.27
C LEU A 80 10.34 1.35 6.36
N ASN A 81 10.68 0.64 5.30
CA ASN A 81 10.52 -0.82 5.25
C ASN A 81 11.48 -1.58 6.16
#